data_34f20c6ff8dbbe4f6750357c5ae369e0
#
_entry.id   34f20c6ff8dbbe4f6750357c5ae369e0
#
_cell.length_a   1.000
_cell.length_b   1.000
_cell.length_c   1.000
_cell.angle_alpha   90.00
_cell.angle_beta   90.00
_cell.angle_gamma   90.00
#
_symmetry.space_group_name_H-M   'P 1'
#
loop_
_entity.id
_entity.type
_entity.pdbx_description
1 polymer ?
#
loop_
_entity_poly.entity_id
_entity_poly.type
_entity_poly.pdbx_seq_one_letter_code
_entity_poly.pdbx_strand_id
1 'polypeptide(L)'
;MKRILLLFLLLFSISLTIYSEVKYEFRNNILYEDGKPATGMFELKHGKYRMSGEFLNGMPNGIFDGYFDNKRILTRDVYKKGKVLKQEVFYKNGSLLAKMSNGNFELYFDDGQPLISLNKSKKTAIVYHENGKPMMITNEKIGETTLYDENNEIIFKLINGKIANTDGITTKRLENGLFQILKYNRVVTDMDTNNIVNYYSTGEIMFRTDLNKKTTEFLLKNGRVFLSGTIDKQTLYYKNRKQMFEINKGVAELYDESGEKIINDFSNIMNIKKIN
;
A
#
# COMPACT_ATOMS: atom_id res chain seq x y z
N MET A 1 12.34 -15.40 -73.47
CA MET A 1 12.67 -15.94 -72.14
C MET A 1 13.39 -14.91 -71.26
N LYS A 2 14.39 -14.18 -71.63
CA LYS A 2 15.10 -13.17 -70.77
C LYS A 2 14.20 -12.03 -70.25
N ARG A 3 13.19 -11.56 -70.99
CA ARG A 3 12.27 -10.50 -70.54
C ARG A 3 11.26 -10.96 -69.47
N ILE A 4 10.85 -12.24 -69.47
CA ILE A 4 9.92 -12.81 -68.50
C ILE A 4 10.63 -13.05 -67.15
N LEU A 5 11.93 -13.41 -67.19
CA LEU A 5 12.73 -13.59 -65.99
C LEU A 5 12.99 -12.25 -65.26
N LEU A 6 13.16 -11.18 -66.02
CA LEU A 6 13.34 -9.82 -65.45
C LEU A 6 12.05 -9.30 -64.80
N LEU A 7 10.89 -9.61 -65.34
CA LEU A 7 9.58 -9.27 -64.74
C LEU A 7 9.32 -10.04 -63.42
N PHE A 8 9.71 -11.32 -63.34
CA PHE A 8 9.62 -12.11 -62.13
C PHE A 8 10.58 -11.61 -61.00
N LEU A 9 11.78 -11.17 -61.37
CA LEU A 9 12.73 -10.56 -60.44
C LEU A 9 12.25 -9.22 -59.90
N LEU A 10 11.58 -8.40 -60.76
CA LEU A 10 10.98 -7.12 -60.33
C LEU A 10 9.74 -7.31 -59.44
N LEU A 11 8.92 -8.32 -59.68
CA LEU A 11 7.77 -8.68 -58.83
C LEU A 11 8.21 -9.26 -57.47
N PHE A 12 9.33 -9.98 -57.42
CA PHE A 12 9.88 -10.51 -56.14
C PHE A 12 10.58 -9.44 -55.30
N SER A 13 11.06 -8.35 -55.93
CA SER A 13 11.68 -7.23 -55.19
C SER A 13 10.68 -6.28 -54.54
N ILE A 14 9.39 -6.35 -54.93
CA ILE A 14 8.33 -5.48 -54.37
C ILE A 14 7.66 -6.10 -53.12
N SER A 15 7.91 -7.38 -52.86
CA SER A 15 7.27 -8.10 -51.72
C SER A 15 8.16 -8.23 -50.47
N LEU A 16 9.34 -7.67 -50.46
CA LEU A 16 10.10 -7.48 -49.24
C LEU A 16 9.70 -6.13 -48.62
N THR A 17 8.44 -6.00 -48.23
CA THR A 17 8.11 -5.10 -47.12
C THR A 17 8.87 -5.63 -45.93
N ILE A 18 10.04 -5.05 -45.65
CA ILE A 18 10.72 -5.20 -44.39
C ILE A 18 9.72 -4.63 -43.38
N TYR A 19 8.94 -5.53 -42.75
CA TYR A 19 8.26 -5.18 -41.51
C TYR A 19 9.40 -4.89 -40.51
N SER A 20 9.81 -3.64 -40.44
CA SER A 20 10.62 -3.19 -39.33
C SER A 20 9.79 -3.40 -38.08
N GLU A 21 10.21 -4.32 -37.24
CA GLU A 21 9.57 -4.54 -35.96
C GLU A 21 9.68 -3.21 -35.18
N VAL A 22 8.52 -2.65 -34.80
CA VAL A 22 8.46 -1.40 -34.06
C VAL A 22 9.19 -1.58 -32.73
N LYS A 23 10.21 -0.78 -32.51
CA LYS A 23 11.03 -0.85 -31.32
C LYS A 23 10.49 0.05 -30.23
N TYR A 24 10.14 -0.57 -29.08
CA TYR A 24 9.75 0.15 -27.88
C TYR A 24 10.86 0.12 -26.84
N GLU A 25 11.12 1.25 -26.20
CA GLU A 25 12.07 1.33 -25.10
C GLU A 25 11.69 2.40 -24.07
N PHE A 26 12.03 2.15 -22.79
CA PHE A 26 11.97 3.17 -21.75
C PHE A 26 13.35 3.78 -21.53
N ARG A 27 13.43 5.13 -21.56
CA ARG A 27 14.61 5.91 -21.16
C ARG A 27 14.17 7.01 -20.21
N ASN A 28 14.72 7.05 -19.00
CA ASN A 28 14.37 8.06 -17.98
C ASN A 28 12.85 8.18 -17.71
N ASN A 29 12.14 7.06 -17.62
CA ASN A 29 10.68 6.97 -17.46
C ASN A 29 9.86 7.56 -18.62
N ILE A 30 10.46 7.72 -19.79
CA ILE A 30 9.80 8.13 -21.03
C ILE A 30 9.76 6.93 -21.96
N LEU A 31 8.58 6.58 -22.45
CA LEU A 31 8.38 5.55 -23.46
C LEU A 31 8.69 6.09 -24.84
N TYR A 32 9.50 5.40 -25.61
CA TYR A 32 9.82 5.69 -27.00
C TYR A 32 9.29 4.60 -27.91
N GLU A 33 8.79 5.01 -29.08
CA GLU A 33 8.38 4.19 -30.22
C GLU A 33 9.27 4.60 -31.41
N ASP A 34 10.14 3.70 -31.88
CA ASP A 34 11.12 3.99 -32.95
C ASP A 34 11.97 5.27 -32.70
N GLY A 35 12.41 5.43 -31.46
CA GLY A 35 13.24 6.56 -31.02
C GLY A 35 12.51 7.88 -30.82
N LYS A 36 11.20 7.95 -31.02
CA LYS A 36 10.36 9.14 -30.75
C LYS A 36 9.51 8.91 -29.51
N PRO A 37 9.21 9.98 -28.72
CA PRO A 37 8.29 9.85 -27.59
C PRO A 37 6.94 9.28 -28.03
N ALA A 38 6.52 8.17 -27.42
CA ALA A 38 5.33 7.42 -27.82
C ALA A 38 4.04 8.17 -27.43
N THR A 39 2.99 8.01 -28.23
CA THR A 39 1.64 8.50 -27.91
C THR A 39 0.62 7.44 -28.30
N GLY A 40 -0.35 7.17 -27.42
CA GLY A 40 -1.42 6.21 -27.60
C GLY A 40 -1.62 5.29 -26.40
N MET A 41 -2.45 4.28 -26.59
CA MET A 41 -2.72 3.26 -25.58
C MET A 41 -1.69 2.12 -25.70
N PHE A 42 -1.17 1.68 -24.55
CA PHE A 42 -0.20 0.60 -24.49
C PHE A 42 -0.55 -0.43 -23.43
N GLU A 43 -0.28 -1.69 -23.72
CA GLU A 43 -0.21 -2.78 -22.77
C GLU A 43 1.27 -3.08 -22.47
N LEU A 44 1.58 -3.12 -21.20
CA LEU A 44 2.90 -3.39 -20.65
C LEU A 44 2.85 -4.68 -19.87
N LYS A 45 3.83 -5.59 -20.06
CA LYS A 45 3.88 -6.87 -19.34
C LYS A 45 5.17 -7.04 -18.57
N HIS A 46 5.02 -7.51 -17.33
CA HIS A 46 6.11 -8.00 -16.50
C HIS A 46 5.72 -9.34 -15.87
N GLY A 47 6.32 -10.43 -16.33
CA GLY A 47 5.93 -11.78 -15.90
C GLY A 47 4.42 -12.02 -16.09
N LYS A 48 3.74 -12.38 -15.01
CA LYS A 48 2.29 -12.60 -14.98
C LYS A 48 1.44 -11.32 -14.91
N TYR A 49 2.04 -10.19 -14.53
CA TYR A 49 1.33 -8.93 -14.39
C TYR A 49 1.24 -8.18 -15.70
N ARG A 50 0.10 -7.56 -15.93
CA ARG A 50 -0.16 -6.69 -17.07
C ARG A 50 -0.65 -5.34 -16.59
N MET A 51 -0.24 -4.30 -17.28
CA MET A 51 -0.66 -2.93 -17.04
C MET A 51 -1.07 -2.31 -18.37
N SER A 52 -2.13 -1.51 -18.40
CA SER A 52 -2.56 -0.79 -19.60
C SER A 52 -2.88 0.66 -19.29
N GLY A 53 -2.54 1.56 -20.21
CA GLY A 53 -2.80 2.98 -20.07
C GLY A 53 -2.32 3.80 -21.24
N GLU A 54 -2.65 5.09 -21.21
CA GLU A 54 -2.29 6.04 -22.26
C GLU A 54 -0.94 6.68 -21.97
N PHE A 55 -0.10 6.79 -23.00
CA PHE A 55 1.08 7.65 -23.01
C PHE A 55 0.82 8.85 -23.92
N LEU A 56 1.23 10.01 -23.46
CA LEU A 56 1.22 11.26 -24.22
C LEU A 56 2.64 11.85 -24.24
N ASN A 57 3.23 11.92 -25.42
CA ASN A 57 4.64 12.33 -25.59
C ASN A 57 5.60 11.54 -24.69
N GLY A 58 5.43 10.23 -24.65
CA GLY A 58 6.23 9.28 -23.86
C GLY A 58 5.94 9.26 -22.36
N MET A 59 5.09 10.14 -21.85
CA MET A 59 4.77 10.22 -20.44
C MET A 59 3.41 9.58 -20.14
N PRO A 60 3.28 8.80 -19.04
CA PRO A 60 1.99 8.29 -18.60
C PRO A 60 0.98 9.42 -18.40
N ASN A 61 -0.25 9.25 -18.93
CA ASN A 61 -1.32 10.24 -18.84
C ASN A 61 -2.68 9.55 -18.74
N GLY A 62 -3.57 10.02 -17.87
CA GLY A 62 -4.86 9.39 -17.66
C GLY A 62 -4.78 8.19 -16.71
N ILE A 63 -5.63 7.20 -16.92
CA ILE A 63 -5.78 6.01 -16.08
C ILE A 63 -4.87 4.90 -16.57
N PHE A 64 -4.14 4.28 -15.63
CA PHE A 64 -3.38 3.06 -15.82
C PHE A 64 -3.96 1.96 -14.92
N ASP A 65 -4.45 0.90 -15.53
CA ASP A 65 -4.95 -0.28 -14.83
C ASP A 65 -3.94 -1.42 -14.90
N GLY A 66 -3.55 -1.94 -13.73
CA GLY A 66 -2.77 -3.15 -13.56
C GLY A 66 -3.67 -4.33 -13.20
N TYR A 67 -3.32 -5.56 -13.65
CA TYR A 67 -4.22 -6.70 -13.58
C TYR A 67 -3.57 -7.92 -12.93
N PHE A 68 -4.34 -8.67 -12.16
CA PHE A 68 -4.03 -10.05 -11.79
C PHE A 68 -4.09 -10.99 -13.01
N ASP A 69 -3.59 -12.21 -12.87
CA ASP A 69 -3.64 -13.24 -13.92
C ASP A 69 -5.07 -13.49 -14.47
N ASN A 70 -6.08 -13.38 -13.61
CA ASN A 70 -7.50 -13.52 -13.96
C ASN A 70 -8.15 -12.27 -14.59
N LYS A 71 -7.34 -11.28 -14.97
CA LYS A 71 -7.79 -9.98 -15.52
C LYS A 71 -8.55 -9.07 -14.53
N ARG A 72 -8.57 -9.40 -13.25
CA ARG A 72 -9.10 -8.47 -12.22
C ARG A 72 -8.11 -7.36 -11.96
N ILE A 73 -8.63 -6.16 -11.72
CA ILE A 73 -7.79 -5.00 -11.41
C ILE A 73 -7.05 -5.24 -10.10
N LEU A 74 -5.72 -5.11 -10.15
CA LEU A 74 -4.81 -5.12 -9.01
C LEU A 74 -4.50 -3.70 -8.56
N THR A 75 -4.20 -2.81 -9.53
CA THR A 75 -3.88 -1.41 -9.29
C THR A 75 -4.63 -0.51 -10.27
N ARG A 76 -4.94 0.70 -9.84
CA ARG A 76 -5.43 1.78 -10.68
C ARG A 76 -4.71 3.06 -10.32
N ASP A 77 -3.91 3.54 -11.24
CA ASP A 77 -3.14 4.76 -11.07
C ASP A 77 -3.69 5.85 -12.00
N VAL A 78 -3.72 7.08 -11.52
CA VAL A 78 -4.10 8.24 -12.34
C VAL A 78 -2.88 9.12 -12.50
N TYR A 79 -2.49 9.34 -13.74
CA TYR A 79 -1.35 10.16 -14.11
C TYR A 79 -1.78 11.46 -14.81
N LYS A 80 -0.98 12.48 -14.63
CA LYS A 80 -1.03 13.70 -15.44
C LYS A 80 0.38 14.13 -15.79
N LYS A 81 0.72 14.05 -17.08
CA LYS A 81 2.05 14.40 -17.61
C LYS A 81 3.17 13.72 -16.82
N GLY A 82 3.10 12.41 -16.64
CA GLY A 82 4.06 11.60 -15.94
C GLY A 82 4.00 11.66 -14.40
N LYS A 83 3.21 12.55 -13.80
CA LYS A 83 3.06 12.66 -12.35
C LYS A 83 1.87 11.84 -11.86
N VAL A 84 2.08 11.04 -10.84
CA VAL A 84 1.01 10.30 -10.15
C VAL A 84 0.16 11.28 -9.34
N LEU A 85 -1.14 11.28 -9.58
CA LEU A 85 -2.14 12.05 -8.81
C LEU A 85 -2.86 11.19 -7.78
N LYS A 86 -3.12 9.93 -8.15
CA LYS A 86 -3.85 8.96 -7.32
C LYS A 86 -3.35 7.57 -7.63
N GLN A 87 -3.26 6.73 -6.60
CA GLN A 87 -3.01 5.28 -6.72
C GLN A 87 -4.04 4.53 -5.90
N GLU A 88 -4.55 3.46 -6.44
CA GLU A 88 -5.45 2.52 -5.79
C GLU A 88 -4.93 1.11 -5.99
N VAL A 89 -4.99 0.31 -4.94
CA VAL A 89 -4.63 -1.11 -4.94
C VAL A 89 -5.83 -1.91 -4.44
N PHE A 90 -6.09 -3.03 -5.05
CA PHE A 90 -7.29 -3.83 -4.77
C PHE A 90 -6.92 -5.24 -4.29
N TYR A 91 -7.73 -5.79 -3.41
CA TYR A 91 -7.73 -7.22 -3.08
C TYR A 91 -8.18 -8.06 -4.28
N LYS A 92 -7.90 -9.36 -4.25
CA LYS A 92 -8.39 -10.30 -5.27
C LYS A 92 -9.93 -10.38 -5.35
N ASN A 93 -10.64 -10.08 -4.28
CA ASN A 93 -12.10 -10.01 -4.26
C ASN A 93 -12.65 -8.70 -4.89
N GLY A 94 -11.77 -7.76 -5.26
CA GLY A 94 -12.10 -6.48 -5.88
C GLY A 94 -12.37 -5.35 -4.88
N SER A 95 -12.33 -5.60 -3.56
CA SER A 95 -12.41 -4.53 -2.57
C SER A 95 -11.12 -3.70 -2.54
N LEU A 96 -11.22 -2.45 -2.12
CA LEU A 96 -10.08 -1.54 -2.03
C LEU A 96 -9.16 -1.99 -0.89
N LEU A 97 -7.86 -2.17 -1.17
CA LEU A 97 -6.83 -2.45 -0.19
C LEU A 97 -6.16 -1.15 0.28
N ALA A 98 -5.72 -0.33 -0.68
CA ALA A 98 -4.98 0.89 -0.39
C ALA A 98 -5.37 2.00 -1.36
N LYS A 99 -5.28 3.25 -0.88
CA LYS A 99 -5.47 4.44 -1.70
C LYS A 99 -4.49 5.51 -1.25
N MET A 100 -3.84 6.12 -2.23
CA MET A 100 -2.96 7.26 -2.04
C MET A 100 -3.39 8.39 -2.97
N SER A 101 -3.60 9.59 -2.42
CA SER A 101 -3.88 10.78 -3.21
C SER A 101 -3.58 12.05 -2.41
N ASN A 102 -3.02 13.07 -3.07
CA ASN A 102 -2.75 14.38 -2.45
C ASN A 102 -1.97 14.30 -1.12
N GLY A 103 -1.08 13.29 -1.00
CA GLY A 103 -0.31 13.04 0.22
C GLY A 103 -1.10 12.39 1.36
N ASN A 104 -2.35 11.99 1.14
CA ASN A 104 -3.11 11.15 2.06
C ASN A 104 -2.90 9.69 1.67
N PHE A 105 -2.91 8.81 2.67
CA PHE A 105 -2.78 7.37 2.51
C PHE A 105 -3.84 6.68 3.36
N GLU A 106 -4.55 5.75 2.78
CA GLU A 106 -5.62 4.98 3.41
C GLU A 106 -5.43 3.50 3.11
N LEU A 107 -5.58 2.66 4.14
CA LEU A 107 -5.63 1.21 4.03
C LEU A 107 -6.98 0.70 4.53
N TYR A 108 -7.42 -0.40 3.96
CA TYR A 108 -8.71 -1.01 4.25
C TYR A 108 -8.56 -2.51 4.52
N PHE A 109 -9.47 -3.06 5.31
CA PHE A 109 -9.68 -4.50 5.40
C PHE A 109 -10.33 -5.03 4.11
N ASP A 110 -10.33 -6.34 3.91
CA ASP A 110 -10.91 -6.98 2.72
C ASP A 110 -12.45 -6.91 2.64
N ASP A 111 -13.11 -6.53 3.72
CA ASP A 111 -14.53 -6.21 3.79
C ASP A 111 -14.85 -4.72 3.51
N GLY A 112 -13.81 -3.92 3.27
CA GLY A 112 -13.92 -2.48 2.97
C GLY A 112 -13.92 -1.56 4.19
N GLN A 113 -13.85 -2.08 5.42
CA GLN A 113 -13.68 -1.25 6.61
C GLN A 113 -12.29 -0.59 6.62
N PRO A 114 -12.17 0.66 7.10
CA PRO A 114 -10.88 1.32 7.20
C PRO A 114 -9.97 0.59 8.17
N LEU A 115 -8.67 0.55 7.87
CA LEU A 115 -7.64 -0.04 8.70
C LEU A 115 -6.68 1.03 9.22
N ILE A 116 -6.17 1.88 8.32
CA ILE A 116 -5.28 3.00 8.63
C ILE A 116 -5.64 4.18 7.74
N SER A 117 -5.59 5.39 8.31
CA SER A 117 -5.68 6.64 7.56
C SER A 117 -4.58 7.60 7.99
N LEU A 118 -3.79 8.05 7.03
CA LEU A 118 -2.77 9.07 7.22
C LEU A 118 -3.15 10.32 6.44
N ASN A 119 -3.24 11.46 7.12
CA ASN A 119 -3.51 12.73 6.49
C ASN A 119 -2.30 13.67 6.67
N LYS A 120 -1.54 13.85 5.59
CA LYS A 120 -0.31 14.65 5.61
C LYS A 120 -0.57 16.12 5.96
N SER A 121 -1.63 16.72 5.43
CA SER A 121 -1.93 18.13 5.65
C SER A 121 -2.37 18.44 7.07
N LYS A 122 -3.13 17.54 7.67
CA LYS A 122 -3.60 17.62 9.06
C LYS A 122 -2.56 17.08 10.05
N LYS A 123 -1.55 16.35 9.57
CA LYS A 123 -0.58 15.60 10.37
C LYS A 123 -1.27 14.64 11.34
N THR A 124 -2.29 13.93 10.86
CA THR A 124 -3.05 12.96 11.64
C THR A 124 -2.84 11.56 11.11
N ALA A 125 -2.73 10.59 12.03
CA ALA A 125 -2.74 9.17 11.77
C ALA A 125 -3.87 8.53 12.58
N ILE A 126 -4.65 7.64 11.94
CA ILE A 126 -5.73 6.91 12.59
C ILE A 126 -5.52 5.42 12.29
N VAL A 127 -5.52 4.60 13.33
CA VAL A 127 -5.66 3.15 13.23
C VAL A 127 -7.05 2.78 13.67
N TYR A 128 -7.69 1.85 12.98
CA TYR A 128 -9.08 1.48 13.21
C TYR A 128 -9.20 0.06 13.75
N HIS A 129 -10.25 -0.19 14.52
CA HIS A 129 -10.75 -1.52 14.85
C HIS A 129 -11.40 -2.18 13.61
N GLU A 130 -11.58 -3.50 13.64
CA GLU A 130 -12.28 -4.23 12.56
C GLU A 130 -13.71 -3.75 12.32
N ASN A 131 -14.35 -3.10 13.30
CA ASN A 131 -15.69 -2.52 13.16
C ASN A 131 -15.70 -1.09 12.56
N GLY A 132 -14.56 -0.61 12.06
CA GLY A 132 -14.41 0.71 11.44
C GLY A 132 -14.36 1.88 12.41
N LYS A 133 -14.46 1.66 13.74
CA LYS A 133 -14.26 2.72 14.73
C LYS A 133 -12.79 2.99 14.99
N PRO A 134 -12.39 4.22 15.33
CA PRO A 134 -11.01 4.51 15.67
C PRO A 134 -10.53 3.66 16.86
N MET A 135 -9.33 3.10 16.72
CA MET A 135 -8.56 2.47 17.79
C MET A 135 -7.59 3.47 18.40
N MET A 136 -6.88 4.20 17.54
CA MET A 136 -5.90 5.19 17.96
C MET A 136 -5.93 6.37 16.98
N ILE A 137 -5.97 7.58 17.51
CA ILE A 137 -5.82 8.82 16.74
C ILE A 137 -4.60 9.55 17.25
N THR A 138 -3.64 9.81 16.37
CA THR A 138 -2.47 10.63 16.65
C THR A 138 -2.53 11.92 15.83
N ASN A 139 -2.31 13.05 16.50
CA ASN A 139 -2.18 14.35 15.86
C ASN A 139 -0.80 14.94 16.21
N GLU A 140 0.12 14.84 15.28
CA GLU A 140 1.51 15.31 15.47
C GLU A 140 1.59 16.83 15.63
N LYS A 141 0.63 17.58 15.06
CA LYS A 141 0.64 19.06 15.12
C LYS A 141 0.51 19.59 16.55
N ILE A 142 -0.23 18.85 17.39
CA ILE A 142 -0.49 19.24 18.79
C ILE A 142 0.08 18.23 19.79
N GLY A 143 0.84 17.23 19.31
CA GLY A 143 1.45 16.20 20.16
C GLY A 143 0.42 15.32 20.89
N GLU A 144 -0.77 15.12 20.30
CA GLU A 144 -1.87 14.40 20.94
C GLU A 144 -1.96 12.98 20.39
N THR A 145 -2.13 12.00 21.30
CA THR A 145 -2.54 10.63 20.95
C THR A 145 -3.71 10.22 21.84
N THR A 146 -4.79 9.78 21.23
CA THR A 146 -5.98 9.28 21.92
C THR A 146 -6.19 7.82 21.55
N LEU A 147 -6.34 6.97 22.55
CA LEU A 147 -6.64 5.56 22.43
C LEU A 147 -8.11 5.31 22.78
N TYR A 148 -8.78 4.54 21.95
CA TYR A 148 -10.20 4.20 22.08
C TYR A 148 -10.37 2.69 22.16
N ASP A 149 -11.41 2.25 22.85
CA ASP A 149 -11.88 0.88 22.78
C ASP A 149 -12.79 0.66 21.53
N GLU A 150 -13.19 -0.57 21.31
CA GLU A 150 -14.06 -0.96 20.19
C GLU A 150 -15.47 -0.37 20.24
N ASN A 151 -15.90 0.22 21.39
CA ASN A 151 -17.16 0.93 21.55
C ASN A 151 -17.03 2.41 21.22
N ASN A 152 -15.78 2.89 20.93
CA ASN A 152 -15.40 4.28 20.71
C ASN A 152 -15.37 5.09 22.02
N GLU A 153 -15.16 4.42 23.16
CA GLU A 153 -14.90 5.09 24.42
C GLU A 153 -13.41 5.40 24.56
N ILE A 154 -13.07 6.59 25.03
CA ILE A 154 -11.66 6.97 25.27
C ILE A 154 -11.10 6.10 26.38
N ILE A 155 -10.09 5.29 26.10
CA ILE A 155 -9.32 4.56 27.11
C ILE A 155 -8.44 5.55 27.85
N PHE A 156 -7.56 6.26 27.14
CA PHE A 156 -6.79 7.38 27.65
C PHE A 156 -6.37 8.34 26.51
N LYS A 157 -5.95 9.52 26.93
CA LYS A 157 -5.44 10.57 26.05
C LYS A 157 -4.06 11.00 26.53
N LEU A 158 -3.11 11.09 25.62
CA LEU A 158 -1.78 11.62 25.85
C LEU A 158 -1.63 12.96 25.17
N ILE A 159 -1.03 13.94 25.85
CA ILE A 159 -0.56 15.18 25.26
C ILE A 159 0.92 15.31 25.60
N ASN A 160 1.76 15.38 24.57
CA ASN A 160 3.22 15.41 24.72
C ASN A 160 3.74 14.26 25.62
N GLY A 161 3.18 13.05 25.45
CA GLY A 161 3.56 11.86 26.19
C GLY A 161 3.05 11.77 27.65
N LYS A 162 2.25 12.75 28.11
CA LYS A 162 1.65 12.75 29.45
C LYS A 162 0.17 12.42 29.38
N ILE A 163 -0.34 11.61 30.31
CA ILE A 163 -1.77 11.32 30.42
C ILE A 163 -2.51 12.63 30.71
N ALA A 164 -3.42 13.02 29.82
CA ALA A 164 -4.19 14.26 29.91
C ALA A 164 -5.64 14.05 30.32
N ASN A 165 -6.25 12.88 29.98
CA ASN A 165 -7.58 12.50 30.44
C ASN A 165 -7.46 11.45 31.52
N THR A 166 -7.93 11.73 32.72
CA THR A 166 -7.84 10.85 33.89
C THR A 166 -9.20 10.35 34.38
N ASP A 167 -10.29 10.63 33.63
CA ASP A 167 -11.62 10.17 34.03
C ASP A 167 -11.69 8.64 34.06
N GLY A 168 -11.95 8.08 35.24
CA GLY A 168 -11.95 6.64 35.51
C GLY A 168 -10.57 5.96 35.37
N ILE A 169 -9.50 6.73 35.14
CA ILE A 169 -8.14 6.21 35.04
C ILE A 169 -7.51 6.15 36.41
N THR A 170 -6.97 4.97 36.74
CA THR A 170 -6.10 4.75 37.89
C THR A 170 -4.82 4.08 37.43
N THR A 171 -3.76 4.24 38.21
CA THR A 171 -2.49 3.58 37.94
C THR A 171 -2.08 2.73 39.13
N LYS A 172 -1.49 1.58 38.88
CA LYS A 172 -1.01 0.66 39.91
C LYS A 172 0.39 0.17 39.55
N ARG A 173 1.28 0.18 40.52
CA ARG A 173 2.58 -0.49 40.42
C ARG A 173 2.54 -1.76 41.22
N LEU A 174 2.86 -2.90 40.60
CA LEU A 174 2.90 -4.20 41.25
C LEU A 174 4.30 -4.45 41.84
N GLU A 175 4.39 -5.40 42.77
CA GLU A 175 5.65 -5.76 43.45
C GLU A 175 6.73 -6.27 42.49
N ASN A 176 6.33 -6.92 41.39
CA ASN A 176 7.22 -7.38 40.32
C ASN A 176 7.73 -6.24 39.42
N GLY A 177 7.39 -4.98 39.72
CA GLY A 177 7.79 -3.81 38.95
C GLY A 177 6.89 -3.47 37.76
N LEU A 178 5.87 -4.30 37.46
CA LEU A 178 4.89 -4.03 36.41
C LEU A 178 4.07 -2.78 36.77
N PHE A 179 3.90 -1.90 35.81
CA PHE A 179 3.05 -0.73 35.91
C PHE A 179 1.78 -0.96 35.10
N GLN A 180 0.63 -0.77 35.73
CA GLN A 180 -0.68 -0.94 35.10
C GLN A 180 -1.42 0.38 35.00
N ILE A 181 -2.09 0.60 33.86
CA ILE A 181 -3.12 1.61 33.70
C ILE A 181 -4.46 0.87 33.69
N LEU A 182 -5.36 1.30 34.59
CA LEU A 182 -6.71 0.75 34.69
C LEU A 182 -7.71 1.84 34.33
N LYS A 183 -8.77 1.44 33.62
CA LYS A 183 -9.95 2.27 33.40
C LYS A 183 -11.15 1.58 34.04
N TYR A 184 -11.82 2.24 34.98
CA TYR A 184 -12.91 1.69 35.79
C TYR A 184 -12.57 0.30 36.37
N ASN A 185 -11.37 0.20 37.00
CA ASN A 185 -10.81 -1.03 37.59
C ASN A 185 -10.46 -2.16 36.58
N ARG A 186 -10.60 -1.94 35.28
CA ARG A 186 -10.14 -2.90 34.26
C ARG A 186 -8.75 -2.51 33.77
N VAL A 187 -7.83 -3.47 33.72
CA VAL A 187 -6.50 -3.24 33.11
C VAL A 187 -6.68 -2.95 31.63
N VAL A 188 -6.17 -1.82 31.17
CA VAL A 188 -6.16 -1.42 29.76
C VAL A 188 -4.75 -1.36 29.20
N THR A 189 -3.73 -1.24 30.07
CA THR A 189 -2.33 -1.25 29.66
C THR A 189 -1.49 -1.90 30.76
N ASP A 190 -0.59 -2.80 30.35
CA ASP A 190 0.53 -3.28 31.16
C ASP A 190 1.82 -2.72 30.57
N MET A 191 2.75 -2.30 31.45
CA MET A 191 4.04 -1.76 31.05
C MET A 191 5.12 -2.23 32.01
N ASP A 192 6.18 -2.80 31.47
CA ASP A 192 7.43 -3.10 32.16
C ASP A 192 8.61 -2.36 31.50
N THR A 193 9.84 -2.71 31.85
CA THR A 193 11.05 -2.11 31.29
C THR A 193 11.28 -2.45 29.81
N ASN A 194 10.64 -3.49 29.31
CA ASN A 194 10.88 -4.04 27.98
C ASN A 194 9.66 -3.94 27.06
N ASN A 195 8.44 -3.92 27.65
CA ASN A 195 7.20 -4.06 26.88
C ASN A 195 6.13 -3.07 27.33
N ILE A 196 5.29 -2.67 26.36
CA ILE A 196 4.00 -2.04 26.59
C ILE A 196 2.95 -2.90 25.92
N VAL A 197 1.91 -3.32 26.65
CA VAL A 197 0.82 -4.13 26.12
C VAL A 197 -0.50 -3.44 26.40
N ASN A 198 -1.31 -3.25 25.36
CA ASN A 198 -2.63 -2.66 25.45
C ASN A 198 -3.70 -3.69 25.10
N TYR A 199 -4.84 -3.61 25.77
CA TYR A 199 -5.87 -4.64 25.72
C TYR A 199 -7.18 -4.09 25.16
N TYR A 200 -7.92 -4.94 24.43
CA TYR A 200 -9.33 -4.76 24.13
C TYR A 200 -10.18 -4.76 25.41
N SER A 201 -11.43 -4.30 25.31
CA SER A 201 -12.36 -4.33 26.44
C SER A 201 -12.61 -5.74 26.99
N THR A 202 -12.43 -6.73 26.16
CA THR A 202 -12.62 -8.16 26.44
C THR A 202 -11.35 -8.88 26.96
N GLY A 203 -10.21 -8.15 27.01
CA GLY A 203 -8.96 -8.64 27.63
C GLY A 203 -7.94 -9.20 26.67
N GLU A 204 -8.26 -9.37 25.38
CA GLU A 204 -7.28 -9.77 24.36
C GLU A 204 -6.29 -8.65 24.08
N ILE A 205 -5.09 -8.99 23.62
CA ILE A 205 -4.07 -7.99 23.27
C ILE A 205 -4.52 -7.24 22.00
N MET A 206 -4.58 -5.91 22.09
CA MET A 206 -4.91 -5.00 21.00
C MET A 206 -3.67 -4.58 20.25
N PHE A 207 -2.63 -4.15 20.96
CA PHE A 207 -1.30 -3.96 20.40
C PHE A 207 -0.25 -4.15 21.50
N ARG A 208 0.97 -4.47 21.08
CA ARG A 208 2.13 -4.58 21.97
C ARG A 208 3.36 -3.94 21.33
N THR A 209 4.18 -3.32 22.18
CA THR A 209 5.44 -2.72 21.80
C THR A 209 6.57 -3.37 22.58
N ASP A 210 7.58 -3.90 21.85
CA ASP A 210 8.86 -4.31 22.40
C ASP A 210 9.78 -3.08 22.38
N LEU A 211 10.10 -2.55 23.56
CA LEU A 211 10.90 -1.33 23.72
C LEU A 211 12.36 -1.53 23.33
N ASN A 212 12.89 -2.76 23.48
CA ASN A 212 14.27 -3.09 23.12
C ASN A 212 14.44 -3.14 21.61
N LYS A 213 13.50 -3.80 20.91
CA LYS A 213 13.49 -3.90 19.45
C LYS A 213 12.88 -2.66 18.79
N LYS A 214 12.21 -1.79 19.57
CA LYS A 214 11.43 -0.65 19.08
C LYS A 214 10.38 -1.05 18.04
N THR A 215 9.76 -2.22 18.22
CA THR A 215 8.74 -2.76 17.33
C THR A 215 7.38 -2.70 17.98
N THR A 216 6.36 -2.33 17.20
CA THR A 216 4.96 -2.40 17.62
C THR A 216 4.23 -3.38 16.72
N GLU A 217 3.40 -4.23 17.32
CA GLU A 217 2.50 -5.13 16.62
C GLU A 217 1.06 -4.79 16.99
N PHE A 218 0.20 -4.65 15.99
CA PHE A 218 -1.24 -4.50 16.15
C PHE A 218 -1.92 -5.81 15.83
N LEU A 219 -2.83 -6.22 16.70
CA LEU A 219 -3.50 -7.51 16.64
C LEU A 219 -5.01 -7.32 16.53
N LEU A 220 -5.65 -8.22 15.79
CA LEU A 220 -7.09 -8.39 15.82
C LEU A 220 -7.50 -9.14 17.09
N LYS A 221 -8.78 -9.12 17.46
CA LYS A 221 -9.28 -9.83 18.67
C LYS A 221 -8.95 -11.33 18.69
N ASN A 222 -8.83 -11.95 17.51
CA ASN A 222 -8.42 -13.37 17.40
C ASN A 222 -6.91 -13.61 17.59
N GLY A 223 -6.14 -12.59 18.01
CA GLY A 223 -4.71 -12.64 18.24
C GLY A 223 -3.84 -12.60 16.97
N ARG A 224 -4.43 -12.42 15.80
CA ARG A 224 -3.68 -12.32 14.53
C ARG A 224 -3.05 -10.93 14.39
N VAL A 225 -1.73 -10.90 14.21
CA VAL A 225 -1.02 -9.66 13.82
C VAL A 225 -1.45 -9.27 12.41
N PHE A 226 -1.90 -8.04 12.22
CA PHE A 226 -2.24 -7.49 10.92
C PHE A 226 -1.28 -6.38 10.48
N LEU A 227 -0.63 -5.71 11.43
CA LEU A 227 0.36 -4.68 11.18
C LEU A 227 1.50 -4.86 12.19
N SER A 228 2.73 -4.80 11.73
CA SER A 228 3.90 -4.70 12.62
C SER A 228 4.94 -3.75 12.06
N GLY A 229 5.77 -3.19 12.92
CA GLY A 229 6.90 -2.41 12.44
C GLY A 229 7.60 -1.56 13.46
N THR A 230 8.64 -0.92 12.96
CA THR A 230 9.39 0.16 13.60
C THR A 230 8.99 1.50 13.00
N ILE A 231 9.60 2.60 13.46
CA ILE A 231 9.38 3.93 12.87
C ILE A 231 9.79 3.98 11.38
N ASP A 232 10.80 3.20 10.98
CA ASP A 232 11.37 3.22 9.63
C ASP A 232 10.78 2.14 8.71
N LYS A 233 10.19 1.10 9.29
CA LYS A 233 9.68 -0.05 8.56
C LYS A 233 8.35 -0.50 9.12
N GLN A 234 7.30 -0.51 8.29
CA GLN A 234 5.98 -1.03 8.61
C GLN A 234 5.60 -2.12 7.63
N THR A 235 5.05 -3.22 8.15
CA THR A 235 4.63 -4.37 7.36
C THR A 235 3.18 -4.72 7.68
N LEU A 236 2.35 -4.78 6.65
CA LEU A 236 0.97 -5.25 6.70
C LEU A 236 0.90 -6.70 6.23
N TYR A 237 0.04 -7.51 6.83
CA TYR A 237 -0.06 -8.94 6.56
C TYR A 237 -1.43 -9.34 6.06
N TYR A 238 -1.45 -10.28 5.10
CA TYR A 238 -2.65 -11.01 4.69
C TYR A 238 -3.21 -11.89 5.82
N LYS A 239 -4.44 -12.39 5.65
CA LYS A 239 -5.05 -13.36 6.58
C LYS A 239 -4.20 -14.63 6.76
N ASN A 240 -3.46 -15.05 5.73
CA ASN A 240 -2.53 -16.18 5.78
C ASN A 240 -1.16 -15.86 6.41
N ARG A 241 -1.00 -14.70 7.03
CA ARG A 241 0.22 -14.18 7.67
C ARG A 241 1.38 -13.87 6.71
N LYS A 242 1.18 -13.97 5.39
CA LYS A 242 2.16 -13.50 4.43
C LYS A 242 2.15 -11.98 4.35
N GLN A 243 3.30 -11.41 4.06
CA GLN A 243 3.45 -9.99 3.84
C GLN A 243 2.57 -9.54 2.65
N MET A 244 1.83 -8.48 2.84
CA MET A 244 0.95 -7.89 1.85
C MET A 244 1.54 -6.59 1.31
N PHE A 245 1.95 -5.74 2.23
CA PHE A 245 2.45 -4.41 1.94
C PHE A 245 3.56 -4.06 2.93
N GLU A 246 4.62 -3.45 2.46
CA GLU A 246 5.72 -2.97 3.28
C GLU A 246 6.06 -1.54 2.90
N ILE A 247 6.28 -0.70 3.90
CA ILE A 247 6.96 0.58 3.75
C ILE A 247 8.29 0.47 4.48
N ASN A 248 9.38 0.70 3.78
CA ASN A 248 10.73 0.71 4.35
C ASN A 248 11.44 1.98 3.91
N LYS A 249 11.76 2.86 4.87
CA LYS A 249 12.39 4.17 4.63
C LYS A 249 11.72 4.96 3.49
N GLY A 250 10.38 4.92 3.46
CA GLY A 250 9.56 5.63 2.48
C GLY A 250 9.43 4.93 1.12
N VAL A 251 10.03 3.77 0.93
CA VAL A 251 9.82 2.92 -0.26
C VAL A 251 8.69 1.93 0.04
N ALA A 252 7.64 1.97 -0.77
CA ALA A 252 6.50 1.07 -0.65
C ALA A 252 6.67 -0.15 -1.57
N GLU A 253 6.44 -1.33 -1.03
CA GLU A 253 6.46 -2.60 -1.74
C GLU A 253 5.15 -3.36 -1.53
N LEU A 254 4.63 -3.93 -2.59
CA LEU A 254 3.40 -4.71 -2.60
C LEU A 254 3.71 -6.16 -2.94
N TYR A 255 3.05 -7.09 -2.26
CA TYR A 255 3.20 -8.54 -2.44
C TYR A 255 1.82 -9.16 -2.68
N ASP A 256 1.77 -10.23 -3.47
CA ASP A 256 0.55 -11.00 -3.63
C ASP A 256 0.35 -12.00 -2.46
N GLU A 257 -0.81 -12.67 -2.43
CA GLU A 257 -1.12 -13.66 -1.38
C GLU A 257 -0.20 -14.88 -1.38
N SER A 258 0.59 -15.10 -2.44
CA SER A 258 1.65 -16.12 -2.47
C SER A 258 2.95 -15.62 -1.84
N GLY A 259 3.06 -14.30 -1.58
CA GLY A 259 4.25 -13.63 -1.06
C GLY A 259 5.21 -13.20 -2.15
N GLU A 260 4.78 -13.22 -3.42
CA GLU A 260 5.57 -12.72 -4.54
C GLU A 260 5.43 -11.20 -4.67
N LYS A 261 6.55 -10.50 -4.84
CA LYS A 261 6.55 -9.04 -4.99
C LYS A 261 5.86 -8.64 -6.30
N ILE A 262 4.92 -7.74 -6.19
CA ILE A 262 4.22 -7.14 -7.32
C ILE A 262 5.03 -5.93 -7.77
N ILE A 263 5.45 -5.95 -9.04
CA ILE A 263 6.19 -4.85 -9.63
C ILE A 263 5.19 -3.85 -10.19
N ASN A 264 5.24 -2.63 -9.71
CA ASN A 264 4.36 -1.52 -10.10
C ASN A 264 5.12 -0.33 -10.69
N ASP A 265 6.36 -0.54 -11.13
CA ASP A 265 7.16 0.47 -11.83
C ASP A 265 7.37 0.08 -13.30
N PHE A 266 7.82 1.04 -14.11
CA PHE A 266 8.10 0.84 -15.52
C PHE A 266 9.54 0.34 -15.79
N SER A 267 10.36 0.12 -14.75
CA SER A 267 11.81 -0.13 -14.90
C SER A 267 12.17 -1.52 -15.42
N ASN A 268 11.27 -2.50 -15.27
CA ASN A 268 11.52 -3.90 -15.61
C ASN A 268 10.51 -4.48 -16.60
N ILE A 269 9.96 -3.65 -17.47
CA ILE A 269 8.98 -4.08 -18.46
C ILE A 269 9.67 -4.90 -19.55
N MET A 270 9.21 -6.14 -19.75
CA MET A 270 9.77 -7.06 -20.73
C MET A 270 9.08 -7.01 -22.09
N ASN A 271 7.80 -6.65 -22.14
CA ASN A 271 7.02 -6.60 -23.36
C ASN A 271 6.12 -5.37 -23.39
N ILE A 272 6.16 -4.65 -24.49
CA ILE A 272 5.36 -3.46 -24.74
C ILE A 272 4.57 -3.69 -26.02
N LYS A 273 3.27 -3.44 -25.98
CA LYS A 273 2.39 -3.54 -27.13
C LYS A 273 1.48 -2.32 -27.21
N LYS A 274 1.46 -1.65 -28.38
CA LYS A 274 0.45 -0.62 -28.64
C LYS A 274 -0.91 -1.29 -28.88
N ILE A 275 -1.95 -0.73 -28.26
CA ILE A 275 -3.33 -1.19 -28.41
C ILE A 275 -4.11 -0.11 -29.15
N ASN A 276 -4.91 -0.54 -30.13
CA ASN A 276 -5.79 0.36 -30.91
C ASN A 276 -7.12 0.55 -30.21
#